data_79a4daff324158855ecfcc52a9d24da1
#
_entry.id   79a4daff324158855ecfcc52a9d24da1
#
_cell.length_a   1.000
_cell.length_b   1.000
_cell.length_c   1.000
_cell.angle_alpha   90.00
_cell.angle_beta   90.00
_cell.angle_gamma   90.00
#
_symmetry.space_group_name_H-M   'P 1'
#
loop_
_entity.id
_entity.type
_entity.pdbx_description
1 polymer ?
#
loop_
_entity_poly.entity_id
_entity_poly.type
_entity_poly.pdbx_seq_one_letter_code
_entity_poly.pdbx_strand_id
1 'polypeptide(L)'
;MIEVTGDSMIPKFYPGDIIACSIINHSRYIEWNKCHLIATIDRGMLVKRIMPETDKDCLTAVSDNKEYPPFDIPKDEITGMARIVGVIHIE
;
A
#
# COMPACT_ATOMS: atom_id res chain seq x y z
N MET A 1 -1.24 -14.35 -0.39
CA MET A 1 -1.46 -13.68 -1.69
C MET A 1 -2.82 -13.02 -1.70
N ILE A 2 -2.92 -11.86 -2.31
CA ILE A 2 -4.13 -11.05 -2.28
C ILE A 2 -4.40 -10.54 -3.70
N GLU A 3 -5.69 -10.55 -4.10
CA GLU A 3 -6.11 -10.02 -5.38
C GLU A 3 -6.27 -8.51 -5.31
N VAL A 4 -5.76 -7.80 -6.31
CA VAL A 4 -5.90 -6.35 -6.42
C VAL A 4 -7.33 -6.01 -6.84
N THR A 5 -7.98 -5.08 -6.12
CA THR A 5 -9.28 -4.55 -6.47
C THR A 5 -9.16 -3.05 -6.71
N GLY A 6 -9.99 -2.51 -7.60
CA GLY A 6 -9.93 -1.11 -7.97
C GLY A 6 -8.76 -0.79 -8.90
N ASP A 7 -8.66 0.47 -9.31
CA ASP A 7 -7.72 0.93 -10.33
C ASP A 7 -6.72 1.97 -9.84
N SER A 8 -6.63 2.19 -8.54
CA SER A 8 -5.79 3.27 -7.98
C SER A 8 -4.30 3.06 -8.21
N MET A 9 -3.86 1.83 -8.49
CA MET A 9 -2.44 1.52 -8.71
C MET A 9 -2.09 1.26 -10.17
N ILE A 10 -2.98 1.52 -11.12
CA ILE A 10 -2.66 1.48 -12.54
C ILE A 10 -1.66 2.61 -12.85
N PRO A 11 -0.58 2.36 -13.61
CA PRO A 11 -0.28 1.16 -14.40
C PRO A 11 0.54 0.09 -13.68
N LYS A 12 0.87 0.28 -12.41
CA LYS A 12 1.71 -0.67 -11.67
C LYS A 12 0.99 -2.02 -11.46
N PHE A 13 -0.26 -1.95 -10.97
CA PHE A 13 -1.09 -3.13 -10.75
C PHE A 13 -2.47 -2.88 -11.33
N TYR A 14 -3.08 -3.92 -11.91
CA TYR A 14 -4.42 -3.85 -12.50
C TYR A 14 -5.39 -4.67 -11.66
N PRO A 15 -6.70 -4.33 -11.70
CA PRO A 15 -7.70 -5.14 -11.02
C PRO A 15 -7.64 -6.59 -11.50
N GLY A 16 -7.70 -7.54 -10.57
CA GLY A 16 -7.56 -8.96 -10.88
C GLY A 16 -6.15 -9.51 -10.75
N ASP A 17 -5.13 -8.66 -10.71
CA ASP A 17 -3.75 -9.09 -10.43
C ASP A 17 -3.66 -9.68 -9.03
N ILE A 18 -2.77 -10.66 -8.88
CA ILE A 18 -2.50 -11.26 -7.57
C ILE A 18 -1.13 -10.79 -7.11
N ILE A 19 -1.07 -10.25 -5.89
CA ILE A 19 0.17 -9.77 -5.32
C ILE A 19 0.68 -10.70 -4.22
N ALA A 20 1.99 -10.88 -4.19
CA ALA A 20 2.69 -11.62 -3.15
C ALA A 20 3.32 -10.61 -2.20
N CYS A 21 3.15 -10.83 -0.89
CA CYS A 21 3.56 -9.88 0.13
C CYS A 21 4.47 -10.55 1.16
N SER A 22 5.36 -9.75 1.75
CA SER A 22 6.15 -10.11 2.90
C SER A 22 5.73 -9.25 4.08
N ILE A 23 5.29 -9.89 5.17
CA ILE A 23 4.76 -9.19 6.35
C ILE A 23 5.86 -8.41 7.04
N ILE A 24 5.56 -7.16 7.41
CA ILE A 24 6.46 -6.28 8.12
C ILE A 24 6.02 -6.22 9.59
N ASN A 25 6.91 -6.64 10.51
CA ASN A 25 6.61 -6.67 11.93
C ASN A 25 7.07 -5.41 12.68
N HIS A 26 7.96 -4.61 12.06
CA HIS A 26 8.49 -3.39 12.66
C HIS A 26 8.50 -2.26 11.65
N SER A 27 8.09 -1.07 12.08
CA SER A 27 8.05 0.11 11.21
C SER A 27 9.41 0.49 10.62
N ARG A 28 10.52 0.14 11.29
CA ARG A 28 11.85 0.41 10.76
C ARG A 28 12.19 -0.37 9.50
N TYR A 29 11.40 -1.39 9.15
CA TYR A 29 11.57 -2.17 7.92
C TYR A 29 10.71 -1.65 6.76
N ILE A 30 9.99 -0.55 6.96
CA ILE A 30 9.25 0.09 5.88
C ILE A 30 10.24 0.68 4.88
N GLU A 31 10.08 0.31 3.62
CA GLU A 31 10.89 0.88 2.55
C GLU A 31 10.12 2.03 1.89
N TRP A 32 10.68 3.24 1.96
CA TRP A 32 10.06 4.41 1.37
C TRP A 32 10.02 4.30 -0.15
N ASN A 33 8.98 4.85 -0.75
CA ASN A 33 8.75 4.86 -2.20
C ASN A 33 8.58 3.46 -2.79
N LYS A 34 8.11 2.50 -1.99
CA LYS A 34 7.80 1.14 -2.42
C LYS A 34 6.35 0.83 -2.16
N CYS A 35 5.78 -0.08 -2.97
CA CYS A 35 4.38 -0.47 -2.80
C CYS A 35 4.21 -1.41 -1.61
N HIS A 36 3.18 -1.14 -0.84
CA HIS A 36 2.86 -1.90 0.37
C HIS A 36 1.37 -2.23 0.40
N LEU A 37 1.06 -3.35 1.05
CA LEU A 37 -0.30 -3.67 1.46
C LEU A 37 -0.46 -3.16 2.89
N ILE A 38 -1.49 -2.33 3.12
CA ILE A 38 -1.71 -1.67 4.40
C ILE A 38 -3.11 -2.05 4.89
N ALA A 39 -3.17 -2.66 6.07
CA ALA A 39 -4.45 -2.93 6.74
C ALA A 39 -4.75 -1.79 7.69
N THR A 40 -5.94 -1.20 7.56
CA THR A 40 -6.37 -0.07 8.37
C THR A 40 -7.67 -0.38 9.09
N ILE A 41 -7.95 0.36 10.18
CA ILE A 41 -9.17 0.18 10.96
C ILE A 41 -10.40 0.60 10.14
N ASP A 42 -10.34 1.79 9.52
CA ASP A 42 -11.53 2.40 8.91
C ASP A 42 -11.62 2.23 7.40
N ARG A 43 -10.49 1.99 6.72
CA ARG A 43 -10.44 1.98 5.26
C ARG A 43 -10.24 0.59 4.66
N GLY A 44 -10.15 -0.43 5.53
CA GLY A 44 -9.86 -1.80 5.08
C GLY A 44 -8.44 -1.95 4.59
N MET A 45 -8.23 -2.82 3.62
CA MET A 45 -6.91 -3.11 3.08
C MET A 45 -6.64 -2.23 1.85
N LEU A 46 -5.49 -1.57 1.86
CA LEU A 46 -5.08 -0.65 0.80
C LEU A 46 -3.77 -1.12 0.18
N VAL A 47 -3.64 -0.96 -1.14
CA VAL A 47 -2.37 -1.14 -1.84
C VAL A 47 -1.91 0.24 -2.29
N LYS A 48 -0.84 0.74 -1.71
CA LYS A 48 -0.35 2.09 -1.97
C LYS A 48 1.17 2.13 -1.91
N ARG A 49 1.75 3.13 -2.55
CA ARG A 49 3.15 3.47 -2.39
C ARG A 49 3.29 4.32 -1.15
N ILE A 50 4.23 3.97 -0.26
CA ILE A 50 4.39 4.66 1.01
C ILE A 50 5.54 5.67 0.90
N MET A 51 5.24 6.91 1.28
CA MET A 51 6.21 7.99 1.32
C MET A 51 6.32 8.54 2.75
N PRO A 52 7.49 9.06 3.15
CA PRO A 52 7.60 9.67 4.47
C PRO A 52 6.80 10.97 4.55
N GLU A 53 6.24 11.24 5.72
CA GLU A 53 5.53 12.48 6.00
C GLU A 53 6.34 13.31 7.00
N THR A 54 6.18 14.64 6.95
CA THR A 54 6.79 15.55 7.91
C THR A 54 6.33 15.22 9.33
N ASP A 55 5.05 14.88 9.49
CA ASP A 55 4.51 14.40 10.77
C ASP A 55 4.93 12.95 10.96
N LYS A 56 5.70 12.68 12.02
CA LYS A 56 6.21 11.35 12.33
C LYS A 56 5.12 10.35 12.72
N ASP A 57 3.92 10.83 13.05
CA ASP A 57 2.81 9.98 13.43
C ASP A 57 1.95 9.55 12.25
N CYS A 58 2.30 9.99 11.04
CA CYS A 58 1.57 9.66 9.82
C CYS A 58 2.50 9.12 8.74
N LEU A 59 1.90 8.35 7.81
CA LEU A 59 2.54 7.95 6.56
C LEU A 59 1.73 8.52 5.40
N THR A 60 2.40 8.91 4.32
CA THR A 60 1.71 9.35 3.12
C THR A 60 1.50 8.18 2.18
N ALA A 61 0.23 7.92 1.85
CA ALA A 61 -0.15 6.87 0.91
C ALA A 61 -0.37 7.48 -0.47
N VAL A 62 0.36 6.99 -1.46
CA VAL A 62 0.35 7.52 -2.82
C VAL A 62 -0.12 6.44 -3.77
N SER A 63 -1.12 6.77 -4.58
CA SER A 63 -1.60 5.91 -5.66
C SER A 63 -0.74 6.13 -6.91
N ASP A 64 -0.39 5.05 -7.61
CA ASP A 64 0.35 5.17 -8.87
C ASP A 64 -0.53 5.75 -9.97
N ASN A 65 -1.84 5.56 -9.89
CA ASN A 65 -2.79 6.25 -10.76
C ASN A 65 -2.97 7.68 -10.28
N LYS A 66 -2.54 8.64 -11.09
CA LYS A 66 -2.51 10.06 -10.72
C LYS A 66 -3.89 10.70 -10.59
N GLU A 67 -4.95 10.00 -10.99
CA GLU A 67 -6.31 10.47 -10.76
C GLU A 67 -6.71 10.42 -9.29
N TYR A 68 -5.96 9.66 -8.47
CA TYR A 68 -6.20 9.54 -7.04
C TYR A 68 -5.19 10.40 -6.29
N PRO A 69 -5.63 11.41 -5.54
CA PRO A 69 -4.70 12.25 -4.79
C PRO A 69 -4.08 11.48 -3.62
N PRO A 70 -2.85 11.83 -3.22
CA PRO A 70 -2.25 11.22 -2.04
C PRO A 70 -2.98 11.65 -0.77
N PHE A 71 -2.89 10.82 0.27
CA PHE A 71 -3.48 11.14 1.57
C PHE A 71 -2.62 10.57 2.68
N ASP A 72 -2.75 11.16 3.88
CA ASP A 72 -2.00 10.72 5.04
C ASP A 72 -2.79 9.69 5.83
N ILE A 73 -2.07 8.69 6.37
CA ILE A 73 -2.66 7.68 7.24
C ILE A 73 -1.97 7.79 8.60
N PRO A 74 -2.72 8.08 9.68
CA PRO A 74 -2.14 8.03 11.02
C PRO A 74 -1.64 6.62 11.33
N LYS A 75 -0.46 6.52 11.94
CA LYS A 75 0.14 5.21 12.23
C LYS A 75 -0.70 4.37 13.17
N ASP A 76 -1.47 5.00 14.05
CA ASP A 76 -2.35 4.28 14.97
C ASP A 76 -3.59 3.68 14.31
N GLU A 77 -3.91 4.08 13.08
CA GLU A 77 -4.96 3.44 12.29
C GLU A 77 -4.47 2.19 11.55
N ILE A 78 -3.17 1.98 11.48
CA ILE A 78 -2.59 0.86 10.76
C ILE A 78 -2.53 -0.36 11.66
N THR A 79 -3.23 -1.43 11.29
CA THR A 79 -3.26 -2.68 12.06
C THR A 79 -2.27 -3.71 11.53
N GLY A 80 -1.79 -3.54 10.30
CA GLY A 80 -0.81 -4.43 9.72
C GLY A 80 -0.27 -3.86 8.42
N MET A 81 0.93 -4.30 8.04
CA MET A 81 1.57 -3.85 6.82
C MET A 81 2.41 -4.98 6.22
N ALA A 82 2.43 -5.05 4.90
CA ALA A 82 3.26 -5.99 4.18
C ALA A 82 3.87 -5.30 2.98
N ARG A 83 5.12 -5.64 2.66
CA ARG A 83 5.77 -5.15 1.46
C ARG A 83 5.38 -6.04 0.29
N ILE A 84 5.05 -5.46 -0.84
CA ILE A 84 4.75 -6.21 -2.06
C ILE A 84 6.06 -6.65 -2.70
N VAL A 85 6.22 -7.96 -2.89
CA VAL A 85 7.46 -8.55 -3.41
C VAL A 85 7.28 -9.15 -4.80
N GLY A 86 6.05 -9.31 -5.27
CA GLY A 86 5.80 -9.84 -6.59
C GLY A 86 4.36 -9.66 -7.02
N VAL A 87 4.11 -9.79 -8.33
CA VAL A 87 2.76 -9.67 -8.89
C VAL A 87 2.58 -10.71 -10.00
N ILE A 88 1.38 -11.28 -10.08
CA ILE A 88 0.96 -12.19 -11.14
C ILE A 88 -0.18 -11.52 -11.89
N HIS A 89 0.01 -11.27 -13.17
CA HIS A 89 -1.04 -10.78 -14.04
C HIS A 89 -1.89 -11.95 -14.54
N ILE A 90 -3.20 -11.79 -14.42
CA ILE A 90 -4.15 -12.78 -14.92
C ILE A 90 -4.72 -12.23 -16.23
N GLU A 91 -4.51 -12.95 -17.31
CA GLU A 91 -5.07 -12.59 -18.61
C GLU A 91 -6.45 -13.21 -18.82
#